data_0c7f0b2ea69ef8335f83a889ad663196
#
_entry.id   0c7f0b2ea69ef8335f83a889ad663196
#
_cell.length_a   1.000
_cell.length_b   1.000
_cell.length_c   1.000
_cell.angle_alpha   90.00
_cell.angle_beta   90.00
_cell.angle_gamma   90.00
#
_symmetry.space_group_name_H-M   'P 1'
#
loop_
_entity.id
_entity.type
_entity.pdbx_description
1 polymer ?
#
loop_
_entity_poly.entity_id
_entity_poly.type
_entity_poly.pdbx_seq_one_letter_code
_entity_poly.pdbx_strand_id
1 'polypeptide(L)'
;AIAKGMAWREEHDCKTWTVPYLPIDPQDVGRRYDSDVIRINSQSGKGGVNYILKQSFGISLPEKMREEVGYMVKDVSDKAHQELTPDVVYRIFEDHYISAKPIFSVDECHFKQEDGIVAEATIHQNDNNHKITGVGNGRLDAVSNAIKHYFGISYELAFYEEHSLTK
;
A
#
# COMPACT_ATOMS: atom_id res chain seq x y z
N ALA A 1 -19.37 -0.49 12.19
CA ALA A 1 -20.48 -0.43 13.17
C ALA A 1 -21.73 -1.14 12.63
N ILE A 2 -22.24 -0.78 11.43
CA ILE A 2 -23.49 -1.32 10.85
C ILE A 2 -23.39 -2.84 10.64
N ALA A 3 -22.39 -3.34 9.90
CA ALA A 3 -22.23 -4.76 9.65
C ALA A 3 -22.13 -5.59 10.93
N LYS A 4 -21.44 -5.09 11.97
CA LYS A 4 -21.39 -5.74 13.30
C LYS A 4 -22.76 -5.74 13.96
N GLY A 5 -23.51 -4.65 13.85
CA GLY A 5 -24.87 -4.56 14.39
C GLY A 5 -25.86 -5.51 13.71
N MET A 6 -25.75 -5.67 12.40
CA MET A 6 -26.55 -6.62 11.63
C MET A 6 -26.23 -8.08 12.01
N ALA A 7 -24.95 -8.43 12.03
CA ALA A 7 -24.52 -9.77 12.45
C ALA A 7 -24.95 -10.11 13.88
N TRP A 8 -24.84 -9.15 14.80
CA TRP A 8 -25.27 -9.33 16.19
C TRP A 8 -26.79 -9.57 16.31
N ARG A 9 -27.59 -8.82 15.52
CA ARG A 9 -29.05 -9.06 15.47
C ARG A 9 -29.41 -10.44 14.98
N GLU A 10 -28.73 -10.88 13.92
CA GLU A 10 -28.94 -12.19 13.30
C GLU A 10 -28.61 -13.31 14.30
N GLU A 11 -27.48 -13.18 15.03
CA GLU A 11 -27.06 -14.12 16.06
C GLU A 11 -28.02 -14.20 17.27
N HIS A 12 -28.65 -13.06 17.64
CA HIS A 12 -29.52 -12.96 18.83
C HIS A 12 -31.02 -12.95 18.51
N ASP A 13 -31.42 -13.23 17.28
CA ASP A 13 -32.83 -13.24 16.82
C ASP A 13 -33.65 -12.02 17.30
N CYS A 14 -33.04 -10.82 17.19
CA CYS A 14 -33.66 -9.58 17.66
C CYS A 14 -34.84 -9.17 16.77
N LYS A 15 -36.06 -9.10 17.33
CA LYS A 15 -37.27 -8.71 16.60
C LYS A 15 -37.35 -7.22 16.31
N THR A 16 -36.69 -6.39 17.09
CA THR A 16 -36.67 -4.93 16.94
C THR A 16 -35.44 -4.48 16.15
N TRP A 17 -35.61 -3.46 15.30
CA TRP A 17 -34.47 -2.88 14.59
C TRP A 17 -33.63 -1.99 15.52
N THR A 18 -32.38 -2.37 15.74
CA THR A 18 -31.45 -1.69 16.67
C THR A 18 -30.06 -1.49 16.09
N VAL A 19 -29.94 -1.53 14.75
CA VAL A 19 -28.62 -1.37 14.10
C VAL A 19 -28.16 0.08 14.17
N PRO A 20 -26.98 0.36 14.75
CA PRO A 20 -26.46 1.72 14.84
C PRO A 20 -26.25 2.35 13.47
N TYR A 21 -26.61 3.63 13.35
CA TYR A 21 -26.48 4.44 12.12
C TYR A 21 -27.39 4.00 10.95
N LEU A 22 -28.24 3.02 11.13
CA LEU A 22 -29.18 2.56 10.13
C LEU A 22 -30.60 2.64 10.70
N PRO A 23 -31.38 3.70 10.42
CA PRO A 23 -32.62 3.99 11.13
C PRO A 23 -33.77 3.01 10.83
N ILE A 24 -33.71 2.32 9.71
CA ILE A 24 -34.70 1.32 9.27
C ILE A 24 -34.02 0.11 8.69
N ASP A 25 -34.70 -1.03 8.69
CA ASP A 25 -34.21 -2.22 7.98
C ASP A 25 -34.26 -1.97 6.48
N PRO A 26 -33.15 -2.11 5.73
CA PRO A 26 -33.16 -1.97 4.28
C PRO A 26 -34.14 -2.93 3.59
N GLN A 27 -34.40 -4.09 4.16
CA GLN A 27 -35.33 -5.07 3.59
C GLN A 27 -36.79 -4.56 3.62
N ASP A 28 -37.15 -3.76 4.62
CA ASP A 28 -38.50 -3.17 4.71
C ASP A 28 -38.80 -2.21 3.56
N VAL A 29 -37.77 -1.68 2.90
CA VAL A 29 -37.89 -0.78 1.73
C VAL A 29 -37.39 -1.44 0.43
N GLY A 30 -37.32 -2.78 0.41
CA GLY A 30 -36.94 -3.55 -0.78
C GLY A 30 -35.45 -3.40 -1.17
N ARG A 31 -34.57 -3.01 -0.24
CA ARG A 31 -33.13 -2.82 -0.44
C ARG A 31 -32.33 -3.84 0.37
N ARG A 32 -31.08 -3.99 0.02
CA ARG A 32 -30.09 -4.73 0.84
C ARG A 32 -29.00 -3.75 1.30
N TYR A 33 -28.51 -3.97 2.52
CA TYR A 33 -27.34 -3.27 2.97
C TYR A 33 -26.12 -3.88 2.28
N ASP A 34 -25.52 -3.10 1.40
CA ASP A 34 -24.29 -3.46 0.73
C ASP A 34 -23.12 -2.85 1.51
N SER A 35 -22.48 -3.65 2.33
CA SER A 35 -21.35 -3.22 3.17
C SER A 35 -20.03 -3.13 2.38
N ASP A 36 -20.01 -3.68 1.17
CA ASP A 36 -18.76 -3.93 0.46
C ASP A 36 -18.41 -2.83 -0.55
N VAL A 37 -19.32 -1.89 -0.82
CA VAL A 37 -19.02 -0.75 -1.70
C VAL A 37 -18.47 0.40 -0.89
N ILE A 38 -17.23 0.27 -0.43
CA ILE A 38 -16.49 1.42 0.11
C ILE A 38 -16.01 2.26 -1.07
N ARG A 39 -16.57 3.46 -1.16
CA ARG A 39 -16.18 4.45 -2.16
C ARG A 39 -15.36 5.55 -1.49
N ILE A 40 -14.31 5.96 -2.16
CA ILE A 40 -13.48 7.08 -1.72
C ILE A 40 -13.94 8.33 -2.46
N ASN A 41 -14.25 9.36 -1.70
CA ASN A 41 -14.49 10.70 -2.19
C ASN A 41 -13.49 11.70 -1.57
N SER A 42 -13.57 12.94 -1.99
CA SER A 42 -12.69 14.03 -1.50
C SER A 42 -12.69 14.23 0.02
N GLN A 43 -13.73 13.76 0.72
CA GLN A 43 -13.86 13.83 2.18
C GLN A 43 -13.42 12.56 2.88
N SER A 44 -13.09 11.51 2.13
CA SER A 44 -12.62 10.26 2.72
C SER A 44 -11.20 10.45 3.26
N GLY A 45 -11.05 10.30 4.55
CA GLY A 45 -9.74 10.47 5.22
C GLY A 45 -8.72 9.38 4.84
N LYS A 46 -7.44 9.61 5.20
CA LYS A 46 -6.30 8.70 5.02
C LYS A 46 -6.57 7.24 5.44
N GLY A 47 -7.44 7.06 6.44
CA GLY A 47 -7.86 5.74 6.91
C GLY A 47 -8.69 4.94 5.91
N GLY A 48 -9.50 5.60 5.09
CA GLY A 48 -10.35 4.96 4.09
C GLY A 48 -9.55 4.31 2.97
N VAL A 49 -8.54 4.99 2.45
CA VAL A 49 -7.65 4.47 1.40
C VAL A 49 -6.89 3.24 1.89
N ASN A 50 -6.26 3.31 3.07
CA ASN A 50 -5.56 2.18 3.65
C ASN A 50 -6.50 0.99 3.94
N TYR A 51 -7.72 1.28 4.37
CA TYR A 51 -8.73 0.24 4.60
C TYR A 51 -9.09 -0.49 3.30
N ILE A 52 -9.32 0.23 2.20
CA ILE A 52 -9.62 -0.36 0.89
C ILE A 52 -8.45 -1.23 0.42
N LEU A 53 -7.22 -0.72 0.43
CA LEU A 53 -6.05 -1.46 -0.01
C LEU A 53 -5.85 -2.73 0.81
N LYS A 54 -6.09 -2.66 2.13
CA LYS A 54 -5.99 -3.82 3.02
C LYS A 54 -7.09 -4.85 2.79
N GLN A 55 -8.35 -4.41 2.68
CA GLN A 55 -9.50 -5.33 2.59
C GLN A 55 -9.65 -5.95 1.20
N SER A 56 -9.46 -5.15 0.14
CA SER A 56 -9.68 -5.61 -1.22
C SER A 56 -8.44 -6.25 -1.86
N PHE A 57 -7.24 -5.84 -1.43
CA PHE A 57 -5.98 -6.26 -2.09
C PHE A 57 -4.95 -6.83 -1.11
N GLY A 58 -5.24 -6.91 0.18
CA GLY A 58 -4.31 -7.44 1.20
C GLY A 58 -3.10 -6.56 1.49
N ILE A 59 -3.06 -5.31 0.99
CA ILE A 59 -1.92 -4.40 1.10
C ILE A 59 -2.05 -3.57 2.37
N SER A 60 -1.12 -3.75 3.30
CA SER A 60 -1.04 -2.96 4.53
C SER A 60 0.10 -1.93 4.39
N LEU A 61 -0.28 -0.66 4.22
CA LEU A 61 0.70 0.40 4.05
C LEU A 61 1.36 0.80 5.38
N PRO A 62 2.68 1.09 5.40
CA PRO A 62 3.36 1.77 6.49
C PRO A 62 2.71 3.14 6.78
N GLU A 63 2.79 3.59 8.02
CA GLU A 63 2.07 4.80 8.46
C GLU A 63 2.40 6.05 7.63
N LYS A 64 3.67 6.31 7.37
CA LYS A 64 4.09 7.46 6.54
C LYS A 64 3.58 7.36 5.10
N MET A 65 3.55 6.16 4.54
CA MET A 65 3.08 5.90 3.19
C MET A 65 1.55 6.08 3.07
N ARG A 66 0.78 5.77 4.15
CA ARG A 66 -0.68 5.98 4.17
C ARG A 66 -1.06 7.43 3.92
N GLU A 67 -0.26 8.34 4.44
CA GLU A 67 -0.49 9.78 4.27
C GLU A 67 -0.28 10.19 2.82
N GLU A 68 0.83 9.80 2.23
CA GLU A 68 1.18 10.15 0.86
C GLU A 68 0.19 9.55 -0.14
N VAL A 69 -0.10 8.24 -0.04
CA VAL A 69 -1.11 7.57 -0.89
C VAL A 69 -2.49 8.21 -0.71
N GLY A 70 -2.86 8.57 0.53
CA GLY A 70 -4.11 9.26 0.81
C GLY A 70 -4.23 10.60 0.08
N TYR A 71 -3.16 11.40 0.02
CA TYR A 71 -3.14 12.66 -0.73
C TYR A 71 -3.22 12.44 -2.24
N MET A 72 -2.50 11.45 -2.78
CA MET A 72 -2.56 11.15 -4.21
C MET A 72 -3.96 10.73 -4.65
N VAL A 73 -4.59 9.82 -3.90
CA VAL A 73 -5.95 9.36 -4.17
C VAL A 73 -6.94 10.52 -4.09
N LYS A 74 -6.77 11.39 -3.09
CA LYS A 74 -7.61 12.58 -2.94
C LYS A 74 -7.47 13.53 -4.13
N ASP A 75 -6.25 13.82 -4.56
CA ASP A 75 -5.99 14.71 -5.72
C ASP A 75 -6.67 14.18 -7.00
N VAL A 76 -6.61 12.87 -7.24
CA VAL A 76 -7.31 12.24 -8.37
C VAL A 76 -8.83 12.35 -8.23
N SER A 77 -9.39 12.12 -7.03
CA SER A 77 -10.83 12.24 -6.78
C SER A 77 -11.32 13.68 -6.97
N ASP A 78 -10.57 14.65 -6.47
CA ASP A 78 -10.89 16.07 -6.58
C ASP A 78 -10.87 16.53 -8.06
N LYS A 79 -9.89 16.11 -8.85
CA LYS A 79 -9.79 16.42 -10.28
C LYS A 79 -10.88 15.74 -11.11
N ALA A 80 -11.23 14.52 -10.77
CA ALA A 80 -12.25 13.77 -11.49
C ALA A 80 -13.68 14.18 -11.09
N HIS A 81 -13.86 14.87 -9.96
CA HIS A 81 -15.17 15.16 -9.34
C HIS A 81 -16.05 13.91 -9.17
N GLN A 82 -15.42 12.77 -8.90
CA GLN A 82 -16.09 11.47 -8.81
C GLN A 82 -15.59 10.67 -7.60
N GLU A 83 -16.46 9.79 -7.11
CA GLU A 83 -16.09 8.78 -6.16
C GLU A 83 -15.21 7.73 -6.85
N LEU A 84 -14.12 7.33 -6.19
CA LEU A 84 -13.20 6.34 -6.71
C LEU A 84 -13.57 4.94 -6.22
N THR A 85 -13.54 3.98 -7.13
CA THR A 85 -13.72 2.56 -6.81
C THR A 85 -12.42 1.98 -6.23
N PRO A 86 -12.49 0.84 -5.50
CA PRO A 86 -11.31 0.15 -5.00
C PRO A 86 -10.23 -0.12 -6.06
N ASP A 87 -10.66 -0.52 -7.27
CA ASP A 87 -9.73 -0.81 -8.38
C ASP A 87 -8.98 0.44 -8.85
N VAL A 88 -9.64 1.60 -8.86
CA VAL A 88 -8.99 2.88 -9.22
C VAL A 88 -7.97 3.28 -8.13
N VAL A 89 -8.33 3.11 -6.85
CA VAL A 89 -7.42 3.36 -5.74
C VAL A 89 -6.18 2.46 -5.83
N TYR A 90 -6.37 1.17 -6.14
CA TYR A 90 -5.27 0.24 -6.33
C TYR A 90 -4.38 0.64 -7.51
N ARG A 91 -4.94 1.02 -8.66
CA ARG A 91 -4.16 1.48 -9.83
C ARG A 91 -3.32 2.70 -9.51
N ILE A 92 -3.86 3.69 -8.80
CA ILE A 92 -3.08 4.87 -8.37
C ILE A 92 -1.87 4.44 -7.54
N PHE A 93 -2.06 3.50 -6.61
CA PHE A 93 -0.98 2.94 -5.82
C PHE A 93 0.02 2.15 -6.67
N GLU A 94 -0.47 1.26 -7.53
CA GLU A 94 0.35 0.41 -8.40
C GLU A 94 1.22 1.23 -9.34
N ASP A 95 0.64 2.21 -10.04
CA ASP A 95 1.35 3.06 -10.99
C ASP A 95 2.47 3.88 -10.33
N HIS A 96 2.28 4.24 -9.06
CA HIS A 96 3.23 5.09 -8.35
C HIS A 96 4.35 4.33 -7.62
N TYR A 97 4.02 3.16 -7.06
CA TYR A 97 4.95 2.42 -6.20
C TYR A 97 5.41 1.07 -6.76
N ILE A 98 4.62 0.44 -7.63
CA ILE A 98 4.94 -0.89 -8.15
C ILE A 98 5.41 -0.79 -9.60
N SER A 99 4.62 -0.16 -10.45
CA SER A 99 4.86 -0.06 -11.90
C SER A 99 5.51 1.26 -12.31
N ALA A 100 6.02 2.04 -11.36
CA ALA A 100 6.77 3.24 -11.65
C ALA A 100 7.95 2.91 -12.58
N LYS A 101 8.18 3.74 -13.61
CA LYS A 101 9.33 3.56 -14.50
C LYS A 101 10.61 3.63 -13.68
N PRO A 102 11.40 2.57 -13.63
CA PRO A 102 12.62 2.56 -12.83
C PRO A 102 13.65 3.51 -13.45
N ILE A 103 14.37 4.22 -12.59
CA ILE A 103 15.53 5.04 -13.00
C ILE A 103 16.69 4.12 -13.43
N PHE A 104 16.74 2.92 -12.86
CA PHE A 104 17.67 1.86 -13.18
C PHE A 104 17.04 0.51 -12.85
N SER A 105 17.52 -0.56 -13.46
CA SER A 105 17.23 -1.94 -13.07
C SER A 105 18.48 -2.60 -12.49
N VAL A 106 18.27 -3.63 -11.68
CA VAL A 106 19.38 -4.45 -11.13
C VAL A 106 19.39 -5.76 -11.89
N ASP A 107 20.49 -6.05 -12.58
CA ASP A 107 20.66 -7.29 -13.34
C ASP A 107 21.18 -8.41 -12.45
N GLU A 108 22.20 -8.11 -11.63
CA GLU A 108 22.84 -9.06 -10.72
C GLU A 108 23.18 -8.39 -9.39
N CYS A 109 23.09 -9.15 -8.29
CA CYS A 109 23.54 -8.71 -6.99
C CYS A 109 24.14 -9.88 -6.22
N HIS A 110 25.39 -9.75 -5.85
CA HIS A 110 26.16 -10.75 -5.08
C HIS A 110 26.54 -10.19 -3.71
N PHE A 111 26.55 -11.08 -2.73
CA PHE A 111 26.91 -10.72 -1.36
C PHE A 111 28.11 -11.56 -0.89
N LYS A 112 29.07 -10.89 -0.26
CA LYS A 112 30.22 -11.50 0.37
C LYS A 112 30.24 -11.12 1.86
N GLN A 113 30.62 -12.07 2.70
CA GLN A 113 30.85 -11.83 4.12
C GLN A 113 32.34 -11.49 4.29
N GLU A 114 32.61 -10.29 4.75
CA GLU A 114 33.93 -9.83 5.11
C GLU A 114 33.89 -9.24 6.54
N ASP A 115 34.41 -8.04 6.73
CA ASP A 115 34.24 -7.27 7.98
C ASP A 115 32.92 -6.48 7.93
N GLY A 116 31.83 -7.22 7.66
CA GLY A 116 30.49 -6.76 7.32
C GLY A 116 29.95 -7.52 6.12
N ILE A 117 28.85 -7.05 5.52
CA ILE A 117 28.33 -7.55 4.26
C ILE A 117 28.73 -6.60 3.14
N VAL A 118 29.42 -7.15 2.13
CA VAL A 118 29.72 -6.44 0.89
C VAL A 118 28.69 -6.82 -0.16
N ALA A 119 27.99 -5.84 -0.73
CA ALA A 119 27.13 -6.01 -1.89
C ALA A 119 27.86 -5.55 -3.14
N GLU A 120 27.94 -6.42 -4.15
CA GLU A 120 28.41 -6.11 -5.50
C GLU A 120 27.23 -6.27 -6.44
N ALA A 121 26.79 -5.22 -7.09
CA ALA A 121 25.64 -5.25 -8.00
C ALA A 121 25.99 -4.65 -9.37
N THR A 122 25.36 -5.20 -10.40
CA THR A 122 25.36 -4.62 -11.74
C THR A 122 24.00 -3.99 -11.96
N ILE A 123 23.98 -2.68 -12.21
CA ILE A 123 22.78 -1.93 -12.53
C ILE A 123 22.80 -1.51 -14.00
N HIS A 124 21.62 -1.51 -14.61
CA HIS A 124 21.40 -1.02 -15.96
C HIS A 124 20.71 0.34 -15.93
N GLN A 125 21.34 1.35 -16.49
CA GLN A 125 20.83 2.72 -16.56
C GLN A 125 21.23 3.38 -17.90
N ASN A 126 20.26 3.99 -18.60
CA ASN A 126 20.51 4.69 -19.86
C ASN A 126 21.30 3.84 -20.88
N ASP A 127 20.88 2.58 -21.08
CA ASP A 127 21.50 1.60 -22.00
C ASP A 127 22.95 1.21 -21.64
N ASN A 128 23.39 1.47 -20.43
CA ASN A 128 24.71 1.11 -19.93
C ASN A 128 24.64 0.30 -18.63
N ASN A 129 25.59 -0.62 -18.51
CA ASN A 129 25.77 -1.40 -17.28
C ASN A 129 26.83 -0.75 -16.41
N HIS A 130 26.51 -0.58 -15.12
CA HIS A 130 27.39 0.01 -14.12
C HIS A 130 27.54 -0.97 -12.95
N LYS A 131 28.79 -1.21 -12.53
CA LYS A 131 29.05 -1.97 -11.32
C LYS A 131 29.06 -1.02 -10.12
N ILE A 132 28.28 -1.37 -9.12
CA ILE A 132 28.20 -0.63 -7.86
C ILE A 132 28.58 -1.56 -6.70
N THR A 133 29.19 -1.00 -5.69
CA THR A 133 29.62 -1.75 -4.51
C THR A 133 29.31 -0.94 -3.26
N GLY A 134 28.85 -1.62 -2.22
CA GLY A 134 28.61 -1.03 -0.91
C GLY A 134 28.83 -2.02 0.20
N VAL A 135 29.18 -1.51 1.36
CA VAL A 135 29.41 -2.27 2.59
C VAL A 135 28.38 -1.85 3.63
N GLY A 136 27.87 -2.82 4.37
CA GLY A 136 26.88 -2.59 5.42
C GLY A 136 26.89 -3.67 6.49
N ASN A 137 26.13 -3.45 7.54
CA ASN A 137 25.96 -4.43 8.63
C ASN A 137 24.97 -5.56 8.25
N GLY A 138 24.26 -5.44 7.15
CA GLY A 138 23.35 -6.41 6.56
C GLY A 138 23.21 -6.22 5.06
N ARG A 139 22.53 -7.18 4.38
CA ARG A 139 22.38 -7.15 2.92
C ARG A 139 21.67 -5.89 2.42
N LEU A 140 20.59 -5.51 3.07
CA LEU A 140 19.81 -4.33 2.70
C LEU A 140 20.60 -3.03 2.89
N ASP A 141 21.34 -2.93 4.00
CA ASP A 141 22.22 -1.79 4.30
C ASP A 141 23.35 -1.69 3.28
N ALA A 142 23.99 -2.80 2.93
CA ALA A 142 25.07 -2.84 1.94
C ALA A 142 24.57 -2.37 0.55
N VAL A 143 23.42 -2.86 0.09
CA VAL A 143 22.80 -2.42 -1.19
C VAL A 143 22.40 -0.94 -1.11
N SER A 144 21.80 -0.50 -0.01
CA SER A 144 21.43 0.90 0.20
C SER A 144 22.66 1.82 0.11
N ASN A 145 23.76 1.41 0.74
CA ASN A 145 25.01 2.17 0.71
C ASN A 145 25.66 2.19 -0.68
N ALA A 146 25.57 1.09 -1.45
CA ALA A 146 26.01 1.04 -2.84
C ALA A 146 25.23 2.05 -3.71
N ILE A 147 23.91 2.09 -3.58
CA ILE A 147 23.02 3.01 -4.32
C ILE A 147 23.30 4.45 -3.92
N LYS A 148 23.36 4.75 -2.62
CA LYS A 148 23.68 6.10 -2.12
C LYS A 148 24.98 6.62 -2.66
N HIS A 149 26.01 5.79 -2.64
CA HIS A 149 27.35 6.15 -3.11
C HIS A 149 27.38 6.42 -4.62
N TYR A 150 26.79 5.54 -5.40
CA TYR A 150 26.78 5.63 -6.85
C TYR A 150 26.02 6.86 -7.36
N PHE A 151 24.82 7.11 -6.82
CA PHE A 151 23.97 8.23 -7.25
C PHE A 151 24.26 9.55 -6.52
N GLY A 152 25.12 9.55 -5.50
CA GLY A 152 25.39 10.74 -4.68
C GLY A 152 24.15 11.23 -3.91
N ILE A 153 23.25 10.33 -3.54
CA ILE A 153 22.00 10.64 -2.85
C ILE A 153 22.06 10.24 -1.36
N SER A 154 21.24 10.90 -0.57
CA SER A 154 21.06 10.57 0.85
C SER A 154 19.59 10.29 1.13
N TYR A 155 19.31 9.18 1.77
CA TYR A 155 17.98 8.81 2.27
C TYR A 155 18.12 7.90 3.49
N GLU A 156 17.08 7.83 4.28
CA GLU A 156 16.97 6.92 5.41
C GLU A 156 15.92 5.85 5.12
N LEU A 157 16.22 4.61 5.46
CA LEU A 157 15.26 3.52 5.41
C LEU A 157 14.32 3.64 6.62
N ALA A 158 13.15 4.22 6.39
CA ALA A 158 12.19 4.50 7.46
C ALA A 158 11.45 3.26 7.96
N PHE A 159 11.22 2.29 7.07
CA PHE A 159 10.50 1.06 7.36
C PHE A 159 10.92 -0.05 6.39
N TYR A 160 11.00 -1.26 6.92
CA TYR A 160 11.27 -2.46 6.15
C TYR A 160 10.52 -3.63 6.77
N GLU A 161 9.93 -4.46 5.92
CA GLU A 161 9.23 -5.67 6.33
C GLU A 161 9.43 -6.75 5.26
N GLU A 162 9.67 -7.99 5.69
CA GLU A 162 9.92 -9.13 4.81
C GLU A 162 8.97 -10.25 5.18
N HIS A 163 8.27 -10.80 4.17
CA HIS A 163 7.34 -11.90 4.35
C HIS A 163 7.66 -13.05 3.41
N SER A 164 7.64 -14.27 3.92
CA SER A 164 7.72 -15.46 3.08
C SER A 164 6.43 -15.63 2.28
N LEU A 165 6.55 -15.83 0.97
CA LEU A 165 5.42 -16.09 0.07
C LEU A 165 5.02 -17.57 0.04
N THR A 166 5.87 -18.45 0.54
CA THR A 166 5.64 -19.89 0.59
C THR A 166 5.89 -20.42 2.01
N LYS A 167 5.05 -21.39 2.43
CA LYS A 167 5.28 -22.16 3.64
C LYS A 167 6.31 -23.25 3.39
#